data_0d5fb735518ce6bf21c42500bf3647a9
#
_entry.id   0d5fb735518ce6bf21c42500bf3647a9
#
_cell.length_a   1.000
_cell.length_b   1.000
_cell.length_c   1.000
_cell.angle_alpha   90.00
_cell.angle_beta   90.00
_cell.angle_gamma   90.00
#
_symmetry.space_group_name_H-M   'P 1'
#
loop_
_entity.id
_entity.type
_entity.pdbx_description
1 polymer ?
#
loop_
_entity_poly.entity_id
_entity_poly.type
_entity_poly.pdbx_seq_one_letter_code
_entity_poly.pdbx_strand_id
1 'polypeptide(L)'
;MFEVRICNHSRALMVTATRLLTVMWVLLCIFLMLTHALASEKINYADCLGCHRGIESISPSHPFACAACHIWPKDRQSDALTSHQGIVRNPSAPEHVEVFCVQCHENEVRQVRNSLHSTMAGVINQTRYLWGAQGTAAPAVYGLSGHLKPLPDPHGSVYQETPAMLVDDFLRRRCLRCHIHSKGPEAPGLYRGTGCASCHMVYNNDGQYGGMDQAIDRSKKGYPVRHTFTRLIPNAQCLHCHNQNHVGADYEGLFQHDYSDGYRSPMVNGKLRPMVYGLDHHHLAKDIHAEKGLWCVDCHTRKDVMGDGRIYSYEIEVPKRSCMDCHGGFDQKTPDMTNKAIRKVSDGYLFISKNDGKNHGLRQFSADSIGHRVQAHAKVRCSACHAQWSFQDYGLSVIREDLINDYKWDHLTAQGDPYLQEKLKAYVESPETAYPFSIDRLSGEERPGIWSVGWRFRRWEQMPLGMDHTGRYAILRPLYQYFISYVDRAGNVVLDSVVPSRGDGTGKGWAFMPYVPHTTAPFGRACDACHQNRVTAGLGIQEEVTMDNGLTIPSPPAVKGMRLLNPREQQRLLKPTKEWHKERLKASKTHHE
;
A
#
# COMPACT_ATOMS: atom_id res chain seq x y z
N MET A 1 0.57 21.48 -87.60
CA MET A 1 -0.39 22.01 -86.60
C MET A 1 -1.42 20.92 -86.18
N PHE A 2 -1.01 19.66 -86.05
CA PHE A 2 -1.90 18.51 -85.80
C PHE A 2 -1.48 17.61 -84.62
N GLU A 3 -0.33 17.83 -84.00
CA GLU A 3 0.16 16.96 -82.88
C GLU A 3 -0.16 17.42 -81.44
N VAL A 4 -0.66 18.64 -81.25
CA VAL A 4 -0.90 19.19 -79.91
C VAL A 4 -2.29 18.85 -79.32
N ARG A 5 -3.25 18.39 -80.14
CA ARG A 5 -4.62 18.08 -79.68
C ARG A 5 -4.80 16.67 -79.09
N ILE A 6 -3.97 15.70 -79.42
CA ILE A 6 -4.11 14.33 -78.96
C ILE A 6 -3.57 14.15 -77.52
N CYS A 7 -2.56 14.95 -77.10
CA CYS A 7 -1.95 14.83 -75.77
C CYS A 7 -2.83 15.41 -74.67
N ASN A 8 -3.71 16.37 -74.93
CA ASN A 8 -4.59 16.94 -73.90
C ASN A 8 -5.82 16.08 -73.59
N HIS A 9 -6.31 15.25 -74.49
CA HIS A 9 -7.44 14.36 -74.25
C HIS A 9 -7.01 13.15 -73.39
N SER A 10 -5.81 12.62 -73.59
CA SER A 10 -5.30 11.50 -72.80
C SER A 10 -5.00 11.90 -71.36
N ARG A 11 -4.51 13.12 -71.11
CA ARG A 11 -4.29 13.64 -69.75
C ARG A 11 -5.62 13.91 -68.99
N ALA A 12 -6.64 14.44 -69.69
CA ALA A 12 -7.94 14.69 -69.08
C ALA A 12 -8.67 13.39 -68.76
N LEU A 13 -8.57 12.35 -69.59
CA LEU A 13 -9.11 11.01 -69.27
C LEU A 13 -8.37 10.31 -68.11
N MET A 14 -7.06 10.46 -68.01
CA MET A 14 -6.26 9.85 -66.93
C MET A 14 -6.53 10.53 -65.60
N VAL A 15 -6.71 11.86 -65.53
CA VAL A 15 -7.06 12.61 -64.31
C VAL A 15 -8.50 12.32 -63.85
N THR A 16 -9.44 12.13 -64.79
CA THR A 16 -10.80 11.71 -64.43
C THR A 16 -10.87 10.25 -63.98
N ALA A 17 -10.12 9.34 -64.55
CA ALA A 17 -10.03 7.95 -64.12
C ALA A 17 -9.39 7.82 -62.73
N THR A 18 -8.31 8.56 -62.44
CA THR A 18 -7.71 8.58 -61.08
C THR A 18 -8.63 9.17 -60.03
N ARG A 19 -9.37 10.23 -60.34
CA ARG A 19 -10.36 10.82 -59.42
C ARG A 19 -11.54 9.86 -59.16
N LEU A 20 -12.03 9.15 -60.13
CA LEU A 20 -13.07 8.13 -60.00
C LEU A 20 -12.58 6.95 -59.14
N LEU A 21 -11.36 6.48 -59.35
CA LEU A 21 -10.75 5.43 -58.56
C LEU A 21 -10.53 5.84 -57.08
N THR A 22 -10.11 7.10 -56.85
CA THR A 22 -9.94 7.62 -55.46
C THR A 22 -11.30 7.77 -54.75
N VAL A 23 -12.32 8.26 -55.45
CA VAL A 23 -13.67 8.38 -54.91
C VAL A 23 -14.26 6.99 -54.63
N MET A 24 -14.08 6.02 -55.52
CA MET A 24 -14.49 4.63 -55.30
C MET A 24 -13.76 3.99 -54.14
N TRP A 25 -12.47 4.27 -53.97
CA TRP A 25 -11.67 3.76 -52.84
C TRP A 25 -12.12 4.37 -51.51
N VAL A 26 -12.38 5.67 -51.48
CA VAL A 26 -12.93 6.37 -50.29
C VAL A 26 -14.33 5.85 -49.95
N LEU A 27 -15.20 5.65 -50.93
CA LEU A 27 -16.52 5.07 -50.72
C LEU A 27 -16.46 3.61 -50.26
N LEU A 28 -15.52 2.83 -50.75
CA LEU A 28 -15.27 1.47 -50.29
C LEU A 28 -14.73 1.45 -48.85
N CYS A 29 -13.81 2.36 -48.52
CA CYS A 29 -13.34 2.50 -47.13
C CYS A 29 -14.46 2.96 -46.17
N ILE A 30 -15.30 3.91 -46.58
CA ILE A 30 -16.46 4.35 -45.81
C ILE A 30 -17.48 3.21 -45.67
N PHE A 31 -17.73 2.44 -46.75
CA PHE A 31 -18.62 1.27 -46.72
C PHE A 31 -18.05 0.17 -45.81
N LEU A 32 -16.74 -0.09 -45.87
CA LEU A 32 -16.07 -1.04 -44.94
C LEU A 32 -16.08 -0.53 -43.50
N MET A 33 -15.91 0.76 -43.27
CA MET A 33 -16.05 1.33 -41.90
C MET A 33 -17.51 1.29 -41.42
N LEU A 34 -18.48 1.54 -42.27
CA LEU A 34 -19.91 1.44 -41.96
C LEU A 34 -20.34 -0.01 -41.73
N THR A 35 -19.82 -0.98 -42.50
CA THR A 35 -20.09 -2.40 -42.24
C THR A 35 -19.43 -2.89 -40.94
N HIS A 36 -18.25 -2.38 -40.59
CA HIS A 36 -17.64 -2.65 -39.28
C HIS A 36 -18.40 -1.95 -38.13
N ALA A 37 -18.96 -0.78 -38.36
CA ALA A 37 -19.78 -0.08 -37.36
C ALA A 37 -21.20 -0.69 -37.21
N LEU A 38 -21.71 -1.33 -38.27
CA LEU A 38 -23.03 -1.99 -38.25
C LEU A 38 -22.98 -3.45 -37.84
N ALA A 39 -21.79 -4.06 -37.76
CA ALA A 39 -21.55 -5.34 -37.10
C ALA A 39 -21.46 -5.17 -35.57
N SER A 40 -22.32 -4.29 -35.01
CA SER A 40 -22.68 -4.34 -33.61
C SER A 40 -23.54 -5.59 -33.41
N GLU A 41 -22.88 -6.70 -33.09
CA GLU A 41 -23.55 -7.94 -32.71
C GLU A 41 -24.58 -7.63 -31.62
N LYS A 42 -25.82 -7.98 -31.89
CA LYS A 42 -26.89 -8.02 -30.89
C LYS A 42 -26.53 -9.16 -29.93
N ILE A 43 -25.66 -8.86 -28.96
CA ILE A 43 -25.46 -9.75 -27.81
C ILE A 43 -26.79 -9.78 -27.08
N ASN A 44 -27.36 -10.96 -26.95
CA ASN A 44 -28.67 -11.12 -26.34
C ASN A 44 -28.54 -10.87 -24.84
N TYR A 45 -28.76 -9.64 -24.41
CA TYR A 45 -28.76 -9.20 -23.00
C TYR A 45 -29.74 -9.98 -22.12
N ALA A 46 -30.73 -10.61 -22.74
CA ALA A 46 -31.79 -11.31 -22.02
C ALA A 46 -31.27 -12.52 -21.24
N ASP A 47 -30.21 -13.18 -21.70
CA ASP A 47 -29.78 -14.44 -21.11
C ASP A 47 -29.07 -14.25 -19.77
N CYS A 48 -28.17 -13.23 -19.63
CA CYS A 48 -27.52 -12.94 -18.35
C CYS A 48 -28.51 -12.37 -17.34
N LEU A 49 -29.28 -11.34 -17.74
CA LEU A 49 -30.21 -10.63 -16.87
C LEU A 49 -31.46 -11.45 -16.55
N GLY A 50 -31.72 -12.55 -17.29
CA GLY A 50 -32.77 -13.52 -16.97
C GLY A 50 -32.53 -14.16 -15.59
N CYS A 51 -31.30 -14.46 -15.25
CA CYS A 51 -30.89 -15.02 -13.95
C CYS A 51 -30.38 -13.93 -13.00
N HIS A 52 -29.53 -13.00 -13.45
CA HIS A 52 -28.96 -11.90 -12.66
C HIS A 52 -29.89 -10.71 -12.55
N ARG A 53 -31.15 -10.96 -12.15
CA ARG A 53 -32.14 -9.90 -11.97
C ARG A 53 -31.76 -8.98 -10.82
N GLY A 54 -31.71 -7.68 -11.10
CA GLY A 54 -31.39 -6.66 -10.10
C GLY A 54 -29.90 -6.43 -9.90
N ILE A 55 -29.03 -7.06 -10.68
CA ILE A 55 -27.59 -6.74 -10.64
C ILE A 55 -27.36 -5.27 -10.95
N GLU A 56 -26.51 -4.64 -10.18
CA GLU A 56 -26.18 -3.24 -10.36
C GLU A 56 -25.34 -3.02 -11.62
N SER A 57 -25.57 -1.90 -12.32
CA SER A 57 -24.66 -1.41 -13.34
C SER A 57 -23.30 -1.14 -12.73
N ILE A 58 -22.23 -1.58 -13.42
CA ILE A 58 -20.86 -1.41 -12.93
C ILE A 58 -20.48 0.07 -12.71
N SER A 59 -20.91 0.95 -13.57
CA SER A 59 -20.93 2.41 -13.39
C SER A 59 -21.71 3.10 -14.53
N PRO A 60 -22.19 4.34 -14.34
CA PRO A 60 -22.83 5.12 -15.41
C PRO A 60 -21.91 5.36 -16.63
N SER A 61 -20.61 5.35 -16.43
CA SER A 61 -19.61 5.55 -17.51
C SER A 61 -19.30 4.25 -18.28
N HIS A 62 -19.86 3.12 -17.89
CA HIS A 62 -19.66 1.82 -18.54
C HIS A 62 -20.98 1.19 -18.95
N PRO A 63 -21.72 1.81 -19.91
CA PRO A 63 -23.03 1.30 -20.36
C PRO A 63 -22.85 0.13 -21.35
N PHE A 64 -22.01 -0.85 -21.00
CA PHE A 64 -21.65 -1.98 -21.83
C PHE A 64 -22.44 -3.23 -21.45
N ALA A 65 -22.59 -4.15 -22.41
CA ALA A 65 -23.11 -5.48 -22.18
C ALA A 65 -22.22 -6.28 -21.21
N CYS A 66 -22.81 -7.17 -20.41
CA CYS A 66 -22.07 -8.05 -19.50
C CYS A 66 -20.95 -8.80 -20.24
N ALA A 67 -21.26 -9.32 -21.43
CA ALA A 67 -20.29 -10.02 -22.28
C ALA A 67 -19.09 -9.16 -22.70
N ALA A 68 -19.21 -7.83 -22.72
CA ALA A 68 -18.08 -6.95 -23.05
C ALA A 68 -16.94 -7.05 -22.04
N CYS A 69 -17.27 -7.35 -20.78
CA CYS A 69 -16.29 -7.48 -19.70
C CYS A 69 -16.09 -8.94 -19.26
N HIS A 70 -17.13 -9.78 -19.31
CA HIS A 70 -17.09 -11.10 -18.71
C HIS A 70 -16.87 -12.26 -19.70
N ILE A 71 -16.84 -12.00 -21.01
CA ILE A 71 -16.62 -13.02 -22.04
C ILE A 71 -15.40 -12.64 -22.88
N TRP A 72 -14.51 -13.59 -23.11
CA TRP A 72 -13.37 -13.40 -23.98
C TRP A 72 -13.81 -12.96 -25.38
N PRO A 73 -13.14 -12.00 -26.03
CA PRO A 73 -13.53 -11.54 -27.38
C PRO A 73 -13.69 -12.66 -28.40
N LYS A 74 -12.82 -13.69 -28.35
CA LYS A 74 -12.86 -14.87 -29.23
C LYS A 74 -14.11 -15.76 -29.02
N ASP A 75 -14.69 -15.73 -27.84
CA ASP A 75 -15.79 -16.63 -27.44
C ASP A 75 -17.17 -15.93 -27.51
N ARG A 76 -17.21 -14.62 -27.82
CA ARG A 76 -18.46 -13.84 -27.90
C ARG A 76 -19.42 -14.27 -29.01
N GLN A 77 -18.91 -14.98 -30.02
CA GLN A 77 -19.70 -15.46 -31.17
C GLN A 77 -20.19 -16.89 -31.00
N SER A 78 -19.85 -17.55 -29.91
CA SER A 78 -20.25 -18.93 -29.66
C SER A 78 -21.61 -19.00 -28.98
N ASP A 79 -22.57 -19.66 -29.61
CA ASP A 79 -23.90 -19.95 -29.04
C ASP A 79 -23.86 -20.86 -27.81
N ALA A 80 -22.68 -21.31 -27.41
CA ALA A 80 -22.44 -22.34 -26.41
C ALA A 80 -22.09 -21.79 -25.03
N LEU A 81 -22.69 -20.68 -24.60
CA LEU A 81 -22.63 -20.29 -23.18
C LEU A 81 -23.60 -21.15 -22.36
N THR A 82 -23.29 -22.42 -22.28
CA THR A 82 -23.92 -23.28 -21.26
C THR A 82 -23.31 -22.93 -19.92
N SER A 83 -24.07 -22.18 -19.11
CA SER A 83 -23.89 -22.00 -17.66
C SER A 83 -22.46 -21.72 -17.17
N HIS A 84 -22.02 -20.47 -17.22
CA HIS A 84 -20.81 -19.95 -16.54
C HIS A 84 -19.45 -20.56 -16.97
N GLN A 85 -19.39 -21.50 -17.89
CA GLN A 85 -18.15 -21.98 -18.45
C GLN A 85 -17.50 -20.90 -19.32
N GLY A 86 -16.23 -20.57 -19.03
CA GLY A 86 -15.48 -19.55 -19.77
C GLY A 86 -15.76 -18.10 -19.34
N ILE A 87 -16.63 -17.87 -18.35
CA ILE A 87 -16.86 -16.52 -17.83
C ILE A 87 -15.65 -16.04 -17.02
N VAL A 88 -15.17 -14.86 -17.35
CA VAL A 88 -14.14 -14.13 -16.59
C VAL A 88 -14.81 -13.44 -15.41
N ARG A 89 -14.67 -13.98 -14.22
CA ARG A 89 -15.31 -13.43 -13.00
C ARG A 89 -14.76 -12.06 -12.60
N ASN A 90 -13.45 -11.84 -12.79
CA ASN A 90 -12.81 -10.55 -12.54
C ASN A 90 -12.06 -10.06 -13.78
N PRO A 91 -12.71 -9.27 -14.66
CA PRO A 91 -12.08 -8.72 -15.86
C PRO A 91 -10.95 -7.73 -15.55
N SER A 92 -10.93 -7.17 -14.35
CA SER A 92 -9.90 -6.21 -13.91
C SER A 92 -8.67 -6.85 -13.29
N ALA A 93 -8.65 -8.17 -13.16
CA ALA A 93 -7.49 -8.89 -12.66
C ALA A 93 -6.27 -8.70 -13.59
N PRO A 94 -5.05 -8.79 -13.07
CA PRO A 94 -3.83 -8.54 -13.85
C PRO A 94 -3.72 -9.34 -15.14
N GLU A 95 -4.16 -10.58 -15.12
CA GLU A 95 -4.16 -11.49 -16.26
C GLU A 95 -5.22 -11.16 -17.33
N HIS A 96 -6.21 -10.35 -16.97
CA HIS A 96 -7.34 -10.01 -17.83
C HIS A 96 -7.36 -8.55 -18.28
N VAL A 97 -6.76 -7.65 -17.49
CA VAL A 97 -6.87 -6.19 -17.66
C VAL A 97 -6.43 -5.71 -19.05
N GLU A 98 -5.44 -6.36 -19.65
CA GLU A 98 -4.96 -6.05 -21.00
C GLU A 98 -6.03 -6.28 -22.07
N VAL A 99 -6.87 -7.27 -21.90
CA VAL A 99 -7.90 -7.62 -22.88
C VAL A 99 -9.15 -6.76 -22.71
N PHE A 100 -9.55 -6.50 -21.46
CA PHE A 100 -10.85 -5.90 -21.18
C PHE A 100 -10.79 -4.40 -20.90
N CYS A 101 -9.66 -3.85 -20.45
CA CYS A 101 -9.58 -2.48 -19.96
C CYS A 101 -8.65 -1.57 -20.79
N VAL A 102 -7.55 -2.10 -21.34
CA VAL A 102 -6.50 -1.30 -22.01
C VAL A 102 -7.05 -0.49 -23.19
N GLN A 103 -8.02 -1.02 -23.95
CA GLN A 103 -8.59 -0.32 -25.11
C GLN A 103 -9.10 1.09 -24.79
N CYS A 104 -9.56 1.33 -23.56
CA CYS A 104 -10.05 2.62 -23.10
C CYS A 104 -9.19 3.24 -21.99
N HIS A 105 -8.44 2.43 -21.24
CA HIS A 105 -7.70 2.81 -20.04
C HIS A 105 -6.19 2.53 -20.14
N GLU A 106 -5.59 2.67 -21.34
CA GLU A 106 -4.18 2.38 -21.56
C GLU A 106 -3.25 3.10 -20.58
N ASN A 107 -3.47 4.40 -20.40
CA ASN A 107 -2.64 5.21 -19.50
C ASN A 107 -2.77 4.77 -18.03
N GLU A 108 -4.00 4.49 -17.58
CA GLU A 108 -4.29 4.03 -16.23
C GLU A 108 -3.65 2.67 -15.96
N VAL A 109 -3.79 1.74 -16.88
CA VAL A 109 -3.20 0.39 -16.75
C VAL A 109 -1.68 0.47 -16.70
N ARG A 110 -1.06 1.27 -17.60
CA ARG A 110 0.40 1.49 -17.60
C ARG A 110 0.89 2.12 -16.28
N GLN A 111 0.18 3.13 -15.78
CA GLN A 111 0.53 3.79 -14.52
C GLN A 111 0.45 2.82 -13.34
N VAL A 112 -0.66 2.10 -13.23
CA VAL A 112 -0.87 1.11 -12.14
C VAL A 112 0.17 0.00 -12.23
N ARG A 113 0.47 -0.52 -13.42
CA ARG A 113 1.48 -1.57 -13.63
C ARG A 113 2.85 -1.18 -13.08
N ASN A 114 3.22 0.10 -13.14
CA ASN A 114 4.49 0.62 -12.67
C ASN A 114 4.43 1.16 -11.22
N SER A 115 3.24 1.22 -10.62
CA SER A 115 3.08 1.70 -9.25
C SER A 115 3.69 0.75 -8.22
N LEU A 116 3.97 1.26 -7.02
CA LEU A 116 4.44 0.43 -5.91
C LEU A 116 3.42 -0.64 -5.49
N HIS A 117 2.12 -0.37 -5.64
CA HIS A 117 1.06 -1.34 -5.33
C HIS A 117 1.06 -2.56 -6.26
N SER A 118 1.55 -2.39 -7.49
CA SER A 118 1.64 -3.45 -8.48
C SER A 118 3.02 -4.11 -8.49
N THR A 119 4.08 -3.30 -8.51
CA THR A 119 5.45 -3.80 -8.63
C THR A 119 5.99 -4.41 -7.35
N MET A 120 5.55 -3.93 -6.18
CA MET A 120 6.16 -4.21 -4.87
C MET A 120 7.68 -3.93 -4.82
N ALA A 121 8.16 -3.13 -5.76
CA ALA A 121 9.59 -2.88 -5.97
C ALA A 121 10.31 -2.38 -4.70
N GLY A 122 9.66 -1.50 -3.94
CA GLY A 122 10.23 -0.96 -2.70
C GLY A 122 10.55 -2.07 -1.69
N VAL A 123 9.56 -2.83 -1.27
CA VAL A 123 9.74 -3.87 -0.25
C VAL A 123 10.66 -4.99 -0.73
N ILE A 124 10.54 -5.39 -1.99
CA ILE A 124 11.37 -6.47 -2.56
C ILE A 124 12.85 -6.08 -2.57
N ASN A 125 13.19 -4.97 -3.23
CA ASN A 125 14.59 -4.63 -3.45
C ASN A 125 15.29 -4.14 -2.18
N GLN A 126 14.58 -3.43 -1.30
CA GLN A 126 15.15 -3.02 -0.01
C GLN A 126 15.42 -4.23 0.90
N THR A 127 14.48 -5.19 0.98
CA THR A 127 14.68 -6.39 1.81
C THR A 127 15.82 -7.25 1.25
N ARG A 128 15.86 -7.49 -0.07
CA ARG A 128 16.95 -8.23 -0.71
C ARG A 128 18.31 -7.58 -0.48
N TYR A 129 18.40 -6.26 -0.58
CA TYR A 129 19.63 -5.51 -0.29
C TYR A 129 20.04 -5.65 1.17
N LEU A 130 19.09 -5.47 2.10
CA LEU A 130 19.38 -5.54 3.53
C LEU A 130 19.69 -6.96 4.03
N TRP A 131 19.24 -7.99 3.30
CA TRP A 131 19.56 -9.39 3.63
C TRP A 131 20.78 -9.93 2.84
N GLY A 132 21.42 -9.12 2.01
CA GLY A 132 22.64 -9.50 1.29
C GLY A 132 22.42 -10.16 -0.07
N ALA A 133 21.19 -10.26 -0.56
CA ALA A 133 20.86 -10.94 -1.81
C ALA A 133 21.05 -10.08 -3.07
N GLN A 134 21.31 -8.79 -2.93
CA GLN A 134 21.63 -7.88 -4.04
C GLN A 134 22.45 -6.70 -3.55
N GLY A 135 23.33 -6.17 -4.42
CA GLY A 135 24.31 -5.14 -4.06
C GLY A 135 23.73 -3.73 -3.88
N THR A 136 22.51 -3.47 -4.28
CA THR A 136 21.85 -2.16 -4.16
C THR A 136 20.35 -2.29 -4.07
N ALA A 137 19.69 -1.39 -3.34
CA ALA A 137 18.23 -1.31 -3.31
C ALA A 137 17.65 -0.46 -4.45
N ALA A 138 18.47 0.40 -5.08
CA ALA A 138 18.04 1.31 -6.15
C ALA A 138 19.11 1.42 -7.24
N PRO A 139 18.73 1.46 -8.54
CA PRO A 139 17.35 1.34 -9.00
C PRO A 139 16.76 -0.06 -8.73
N ALA A 140 15.43 -0.15 -8.69
CA ALA A 140 14.76 -1.42 -8.48
C ALA A 140 15.05 -2.40 -9.62
N VAL A 141 15.39 -3.64 -9.27
CA VAL A 141 15.72 -4.72 -10.21
C VAL A 141 14.60 -5.74 -10.30
N TYR A 142 14.01 -6.09 -9.15
CA TYR A 142 13.01 -7.13 -9.02
C TYR A 142 11.63 -6.55 -8.70
N GLY A 143 10.58 -7.22 -9.18
CA GLY A 143 9.20 -6.84 -8.92
C GLY A 143 8.20 -7.86 -9.43
N LEU A 144 6.91 -7.57 -9.22
CA LEU A 144 5.80 -8.43 -9.65
C LEU A 144 5.19 -7.99 -10.97
N SER A 145 5.53 -6.82 -11.45
CA SER A 145 5.00 -6.22 -12.69
C SER A 145 5.96 -5.18 -13.27
N GLY A 146 5.55 -4.55 -14.36
CA GLY A 146 6.38 -3.60 -15.09
C GLY A 146 7.46 -4.31 -15.90
N HIS A 147 8.62 -3.67 -16.03
CA HIS A 147 9.79 -4.21 -16.72
C HIS A 147 10.82 -4.82 -15.75
N LEU A 148 10.40 -5.07 -14.52
CA LEU A 148 11.25 -5.61 -13.48
C LEU A 148 11.42 -7.13 -13.66
N LYS A 149 12.56 -7.64 -13.21
CA LYS A 149 12.79 -9.07 -13.18
C LYS A 149 11.84 -9.73 -12.18
N PRO A 150 11.28 -10.89 -12.49
CA PRO A 150 10.49 -11.64 -11.53
C PRO A 150 11.33 -11.99 -10.30
N LEU A 151 10.68 -12.03 -9.13
CA LEU A 151 11.32 -12.46 -7.90
C LEU A 151 11.76 -13.93 -8.04
N PRO A 152 13.02 -14.27 -7.73
CA PRO A 152 13.50 -15.63 -7.82
C PRO A 152 12.63 -16.62 -7.04
N ASP A 153 12.53 -17.84 -7.56
CA ASP A 153 11.91 -18.95 -6.86
C ASP A 153 13.00 -19.83 -6.24
N PRO A 154 13.17 -19.82 -4.92
CA PRO A 154 14.19 -20.59 -4.22
C PRO A 154 13.84 -22.08 -4.10
N HIS A 155 12.70 -22.52 -4.68
CA HIS A 155 12.25 -23.91 -4.60
C HIS A 155 13.28 -24.87 -5.25
N GLY A 156 13.80 -25.81 -4.47
CA GLY A 156 14.79 -26.80 -4.93
C GLY A 156 16.25 -26.48 -4.59
N SER A 157 16.58 -25.33 -4.02
CA SER A 157 17.92 -25.11 -3.47
C SER A 157 18.09 -25.93 -2.18
N VAL A 158 19.02 -26.89 -2.22
CA VAL A 158 19.24 -27.85 -1.14
C VAL A 158 19.89 -27.20 0.10
N TYR A 159 20.55 -26.06 -0.08
CA TYR A 159 21.27 -25.35 0.98
C TYR A 159 20.76 -23.93 1.09
N GLN A 160 20.17 -23.60 2.23
CA GLN A 160 19.65 -22.25 2.57
C GLN A 160 20.31 -21.80 3.87
N GLU A 161 21.63 -21.67 3.87
CA GLU A 161 22.44 -21.45 5.06
C GLU A 161 22.69 -19.97 5.40
N THR A 162 22.23 -19.05 4.57
CA THR A 162 22.45 -17.62 4.78
C THR A 162 21.17 -16.82 4.65
N PRO A 163 21.07 -15.65 5.31
CA PRO A 163 19.95 -14.74 5.11
C PRO A 163 19.68 -14.41 3.63
N ALA A 164 20.73 -14.22 2.84
CA ALA A 164 20.62 -13.91 1.42
C ALA A 164 19.90 -15.01 0.60
N MET A 165 20.08 -16.26 0.98
CA MET A 165 19.41 -17.41 0.33
C MET A 165 17.96 -17.58 0.76
N LEU A 166 17.61 -17.09 1.96
CA LEU A 166 16.27 -17.23 2.56
C LEU A 166 15.33 -16.08 2.20
N VAL A 167 15.84 -14.94 1.75
CA VAL A 167 15.05 -13.71 1.62
C VAL A 167 13.90 -13.83 0.63
N ASP A 168 14.11 -14.51 -0.50
CA ASP A 168 13.09 -14.65 -1.54
C ASP A 168 11.95 -15.57 -1.07
N ASP A 169 12.25 -16.63 -0.35
CA ASP A 169 11.28 -17.49 0.29
C ASP A 169 10.46 -16.73 1.36
N PHE A 170 11.13 -15.94 2.20
CA PHE A 170 10.46 -15.07 3.17
C PHE A 170 9.55 -14.04 2.51
N LEU A 171 10.04 -13.33 1.48
CA LEU A 171 9.24 -12.36 0.73
C LEU A 171 7.99 -13.00 0.13
N ARG A 172 8.15 -14.11 -0.56
CA ARG A 172 7.06 -14.83 -1.24
C ARG A 172 6.00 -15.33 -0.27
N ARG A 173 6.38 -15.78 0.91
CA ARG A 173 5.46 -16.43 1.86
C ARG A 173 4.91 -15.50 2.93
N ARG A 174 5.59 -14.38 3.24
CA ARG A 174 5.16 -13.43 4.30
C ARG A 174 4.83 -12.04 3.79
N CYS A 175 5.71 -11.40 3.03
CA CYS A 175 5.55 -9.99 2.66
C CYS A 175 4.56 -9.78 1.50
N LEU A 176 4.59 -10.68 0.50
CA LEU A 176 3.83 -10.52 -0.74
C LEU A 176 2.37 -11.02 -0.65
N ARG A 177 1.74 -10.85 0.50
CA ARG A 177 0.31 -11.11 0.70
C ARG A 177 -0.58 -9.89 0.41
N CYS A 178 0.00 -8.69 0.42
CA CYS A 178 -0.71 -7.42 0.31
C CYS A 178 -0.25 -6.63 -0.92
N HIS A 179 -0.67 -7.08 -2.11
CA HIS A 179 -0.51 -6.33 -3.35
C HIS A 179 -1.75 -6.51 -4.24
N ILE A 180 -1.94 -5.63 -5.23
CA ILE A 180 -3.18 -5.65 -6.03
C ILE A 180 -3.37 -6.90 -6.87
N HIS A 181 -2.33 -7.73 -7.05
CA HIS A 181 -2.41 -9.00 -7.77
C HIS A 181 -2.75 -10.17 -6.83
N SER A 182 -2.71 -10.00 -5.51
CA SER A 182 -3.00 -11.07 -4.56
C SER A 182 -4.47 -11.09 -4.16
N LYS A 183 -5.10 -12.25 -4.27
CA LYS A 183 -6.43 -12.48 -3.69
C LYS A 183 -6.35 -12.27 -2.17
N GLY A 184 -7.33 -11.57 -1.60
CA GLY A 184 -7.45 -11.43 -0.15
C GLY A 184 -7.70 -12.78 0.52
N PRO A 185 -7.21 -13.00 1.75
CA PRO A 185 -7.65 -14.11 2.56
C PRO A 185 -9.16 -14.07 2.77
N GLU A 186 -9.80 -15.21 2.86
CA GLU A 186 -11.25 -15.31 3.15
C GLU A 186 -11.51 -15.15 4.65
N ALA A 187 -11.14 -13.98 5.18
CA ALA A 187 -11.23 -13.64 6.59
C ALA A 187 -11.82 -12.22 6.78
N PRO A 188 -12.44 -11.94 7.94
CA PRO A 188 -13.02 -10.64 8.23
C PRO A 188 -12.05 -9.48 7.98
N GLY A 189 -12.51 -8.45 7.27
CA GLY A 189 -11.72 -7.26 6.94
C GLY A 189 -10.63 -7.43 5.90
N LEU A 190 -10.51 -8.62 5.26
CA LEU A 190 -9.47 -8.91 4.28
C LEU A 190 -10.02 -9.31 2.91
N TYR A 191 -11.34 -9.45 2.79
CA TYR A 191 -11.99 -9.73 1.51
C TYR A 191 -11.73 -8.61 0.51
N ARG A 192 -11.26 -8.93 -0.69
CA ARG A 192 -11.04 -7.98 -1.78
C ARG A 192 -10.94 -8.67 -3.14
N GLY A 193 -11.18 -7.91 -4.20
CA GLY A 193 -10.84 -8.31 -5.56
C GLY A 193 -9.35 -8.18 -5.85
N THR A 194 -8.95 -8.46 -7.09
CA THR A 194 -7.60 -8.25 -7.61
C THR A 194 -7.61 -7.23 -8.76
N GLY A 195 -6.45 -6.67 -9.08
CA GLY A 195 -6.33 -5.62 -10.09
C GLY A 195 -7.06 -4.35 -9.67
N CYS A 196 -7.76 -3.71 -10.60
CA CYS A 196 -8.51 -2.47 -10.32
C CYS A 196 -9.63 -2.69 -9.28
N ALA A 197 -10.23 -3.87 -9.26
CA ALA A 197 -11.27 -4.21 -8.30
C ALA A 197 -10.77 -4.27 -6.85
N SER A 198 -9.46 -4.43 -6.61
CA SER A 198 -8.90 -4.40 -5.26
C SER A 198 -9.15 -3.08 -4.52
N CYS A 199 -9.26 -1.98 -5.27
CA CYS A 199 -9.51 -0.64 -4.74
C CYS A 199 -10.90 -0.11 -5.14
N HIS A 200 -11.31 -0.29 -6.41
CA HIS A 200 -12.50 0.35 -6.97
C HIS A 200 -13.80 -0.41 -6.71
N MET A 201 -13.74 -1.67 -6.26
CA MET A 201 -14.90 -2.47 -5.88
C MET A 201 -14.90 -2.66 -4.36
N VAL A 202 -15.92 -2.14 -3.70
CA VAL A 202 -15.95 -2.09 -2.23
C VAL A 202 -16.39 -3.44 -1.66
N TYR A 203 -15.66 -3.88 -0.63
CA TYR A 203 -15.99 -5.08 0.15
C TYR A 203 -16.33 -4.70 1.59
N ASN A 204 -17.31 -5.40 2.16
CA ASN A 204 -17.59 -5.32 3.59
C ASN A 204 -16.59 -6.14 4.40
N ASN A 205 -16.54 -5.87 5.71
CA ASN A 205 -15.71 -6.64 6.64
C ASN A 205 -16.03 -8.14 6.64
N ASP A 206 -17.29 -8.51 6.40
CA ASP A 206 -17.77 -9.90 6.37
C ASP A 206 -17.69 -10.54 4.97
N GLY A 207 -17.38 -9.78 3.92
CA GLY A 207 -17.32 -10.26 2.55
C GLY A 207 -18.67 -10.64 1.95
N GLN A 208 -19.79 -10.17 2.51
CA GLN A 208 -21.12 -10.49 2.03
C GLN A 208 -21.61 -9.52 0.95
N TYR A 209 -22.35 -10.06 0.00
CA TYR A 209 -23.03 -9.27 -1.02
C TYR A 209 -24.24 -8.56 -0.43
N GLY A 210 -24.26 -7.24 -0.58
CA GLY A 210 -25.37 -6.37 -0.13
C GLY A 210 -26.21 -5.80 -1.27
N GLY A 211 -25.98 -6.25 -2.51
CA GLY A 211 -26.69 -5.75 -3.70
C GLY A 211 -28.03 -6.44 -3.96
N MET A 212 -28.57 -6.21 -5.17
CA MET A 212 -29.94 -6.64 -5.55
C MET A 212 -29.96 -7.86 -6.46
N ASP A 213 -28.82 -8.39 -6.91
CA ASP A 213 -28.76 -9.57 -7.76
C ASP A 213 -29.34 -10.79 -7.06
N GLN A 214 -30.36 -11.40 -7.66
CA GLN A 214 -31.07 -12.55 -7.12
C GLN A 214 -30.32 -13.88 -7.31
N ALA A 215 -29.38 -13.93 -8.24
CA ALA A 215 -28.59 -15.13 -8.52
C ALA A 215 -27.42 -15.32 -7.53
N ILE A 216 -27.05 -14.29 -6.77
CA ILE A 216 -25.95 -14.39 -5.80
C ILE A 216 -26.45 -14.98 -4.48
N ASP A 217 -25.84 -16.08 -4.10
CA ASP A 217 -26.06 -16.70 -2.79
C ASP A 217 -25.45 -15.83 -1.68
N ARG A 218 -26.30 -15.14 -0.94
CA ARG A 218 -25.92 -14.21 0.13
C ARG A 218 -25.33 -14.89 1.37
N SER A 219 -25.45 -16.19 1.47
CA SER A 219 -24.79 -16.94 2.56
C SER A 219 -23.29 -17.13 2.31
N LYS A 220 -22.87 -17.05 1.05
CA LYS A 220 -21.47 -17.16 0.65
C LYS A 220 -20.73 -15.84 0.86
N LYS A 221 -19.47 -15.95 1.24
CA LYS A 221 -18.55 -14.83 1.44
C LYS A 221 -17.64 -14.64 0.23
N GLY A 222 -16.90 -13.53 0.21
CA GLY A 222 -15.94 -13.23 -0.86
C GLY A 222 -16.53 -12.41 -2.00
N TYR A 223 -17.70 -11.84 -1.81
CA TYR A 223 -18.35 -10.94 -2.77
C TYR A 223 -18.13 -9.46 -2.40
N PRO A 224 -18.10 -8.56 -3.39
CA PRO A 224 -18.17 -7.13 -3.13
C PRO A 224 -19.56 -6.77 -2.57
N VAL A 225 -19.64 -5.61 -1.91
CA VAL A 225 -20.91 -5.07 -1.40
C VAL A 225 -21.95 -4.95 -2.50
N ARG A 226 -21.53 -4.50 -3.68
CA ARG A 226 -22.36 -4.36 -4.89
C ARG A 226 -21.49 -4.54 -6.12
N HIS A 227 -22.10 -4.86 -7.24
CA HIS A 227 -21.44 -4.93 -8.53
C HIS A 227 -21.23 -3.52 -9.12
N THR A 228 -20.48 -2.67 -8.39
CA THR A 228 -20.23 -1.28 -8.82
C THR A 228 -18.79 -0.87 -8.61
N PHE A 229 -18.20 -0.21 -9.61
CA PHE A 229 -16.93 0.50 -9.44
C PHE A 229 -17.16 1.90 -8.89
N THR A 230 -16.34 2.30 -7.94
CA THR A 230 -16.37 3.64 -7.36
C THR A 230 -15.03 4.33 -7.43
N ARG A 231 -15.05 5.65 -7.56
CA ARG A 231 -13.88 6.51 -7.33
C ARG A 231 -13.84 7.05 -5.90
N LEU A 232 -14.92 6.87 -5.16
CA LEU A 232 -15.06 7.21 -3.74
C LEU A 232 -14.70 5.98 -2.92
N ILE A 233 -13.39 5.74 -2.78
CA ILE A 233 -12.84 4.57 -2.10
C ILE A 233 -12.83 4.84 -0.59
N PRO A 234 -13.60 4.10 0.21
CA PRO A 234 -13.65 4.30 1.66
C PRO A 234 -12.36 3.83 2.34
N ASN A 235 -12.04 4.38 3.51
CA ASN A 235 -10.87 3.99 4.31
C ASN A 235 -10.79 2.47 4.54
N ALA A 236 -11.94 1.85 4.83
CA ALA A 236 -12.01 0.40 5.05
C ALA A 236 -11.41 -0.41 3.89
N GLN A 237 -11.63 0.04 2.64
CA GLN A 237 -11.06 -0.64 1.46
C GLN A 237 -9.53 -0.56 1.43
N CYS A 238 -8.95 0.55 1.85
CA CYS A 238 -7.49 0.69 1.99
C CYS A 238 -6.96 -0.22 3.11
N LEU A 239 -7.69 -0.27 4.22
CA LEU A 239 -7.32 -1.02 5.41
C LEU A 239 -7.42 -2.55 5.26
N HIS A 240 -7.98 -3.07 4.17
CA HIS A 240 -7.86 -4.49 3.84
C HIS A 240 -6.40 -4.93 3.60
N CYS A 241 -5.51 -3.99 3.28
CA CYS A 241 -4.06 -4.21 3.15
C CYS A 241 -3.26 -3.32 4.12
N HIS A 242 -3.67 -2.06 4.33
CA HIS A 242 -3.00 -1.08 5.19
C HIS A 242 -3.44 -1.19 6.66
N ASN A 243 -3.56 -2.42 7.16
CA ASN A 243 -4.10 -2.76 8.47
C ASN A 243 -3.04 -2.98 9.56
N GLN A 244 -1.77 -2.90 9.21
CA GLN A 244 -0.66 -3.09 10.12
C GLN A 244 -0.04 -1.76 10.56
N ASN A 245 0.81 -1.82 11.58
CA ASN A 245 1.64 -0.69 11.99
C ASN A 245 2.51 -0.22 10.83
N HIS A 246 2.77 1.08 10.75
CA HIS A 246 3.54 1.77 9.69
C HIS A 246 2.89 1.87 8.31
N VAL A 247 1.67 1.40 8.14
CA VAL A 247 1.05 1.36 6.80
C VAL A 247 -0.32 2.03 6.72
N GLY A 248 -0.72 2.81 7.73
CA GLY A 248 -1.92 3.66 7.68
C GLY A 248 -3.03 3.32 8.69
N ALA A 249 -2.94 2.21 9.42
CA ALA A 249 -3.92 1.87 10.47
C ALA A 249 -3.99 2.92 11.59
N ASP A 250 -2.90 3.62 11.84
CA ASP A 250 -2.79 4.73 12.79
C ASP A 250 -3.71 5.92 12.45
N TYR A 251 -4.13 6.09 11.18
CA TYR A 251 -5.12 7.09 10.79
C TYR A 251 -6.46 6.91 11.52
N GLU A 252 -6.89 5.68 11.69
CA GLU A 252 -8.10 5.31 12.45
C GLU A 252 -7.82 5.11 13.95
N GLY A 253 -6.63 5.46 14.42
CA GLY A 253 -6.20 5.24 15.80
C GLY A 253 -5.94 3.78 16.14
N LEU A 254 -5.66 2.95 15.15
CA LEU A 254 -5.45 1.52 15.35
C LEU A 254 -3.97 1.22 15.53
N PHE A 255 -3.65 0.52 16.61
CA PHE A 255 -2.31 0.03 16.91
C PHE A 255 -2.37 -1.48 17.08
N GLN A 256 -1.77 -2.22 16.15
CA GLN A 256 -1.78 -3.68 16.14
C GLN A 256 -1.09 -4.23 17.40
N HIS A 257 -1.69 -5.24 18.01
CA HIS A 257 -1.06 -6.03 19.08
C HIS A 257 -0.96 -7.51 18.68
N ASP A 258 -0.10 -8.25 19.39
CA ASP A 258 0.22 -9.65 19.10
C ASP A 258 -0.31 -10.59 20.18
N TYR A 259 -1.32 -10.20 20.91
CA TYR A 259 -1.91 -11.04 21.94
C TYR A 259 -2.74 -12.16 21.32
N SER A 260 -2.73 -13.30 21.99
CA SER A 260 -3.61 -14.41 21.63
C SER A 260 -5.08 -14.06 21.84
N ASP A 261 -5.98 -14.85 21.25
CA ASP A 261 -7.43 -14.67 21.37
C ASP A 261 -7.89 -14.58 22.86
N GLY A 262 -7.18 -15.23 23.77
CA GLY A 262 -7.47 -15.18 25.20
C GLY A 262 -7.37 -13.80 25.84
N TYR A 263 -6.62 -12.89 25.22
CA TYR A 263 -6.47 -11.50 25.68
C TYR A 263 -7.39 -10.52 24.93
N ARG A 264 -8.21 -11.00 24.00
CA ARG A 264 -9.18 -10.16 23.30
C ARG A 264 -10.36 -9.85 24.20
N SER A 265 -10.59 -8.58 24.40
CA SER A 265 -11.65 -8.06 25.27
C SER A 265 -12.29 -6.82 24.63
N PRO A 266 -13.57 -6.54 24.86
CA PRO A 266 -14.52 -7.34 25.64
C PRO A 266 -15.15 -8.48 24.86
N MET A 267 -15.61 -9.49 25.59
CA MET A 267 -16.56 -10.49 25.10
C MET A 267 -17.95 -9.88 24.96
N VAL A 268 -18.61 -10.11 23.85
CA VAL A 268 -19.99 -9.67 23.60
C VAL A 268 -20.86 -10.90 23.40
N ASN A 269 -21.86 -11.08 24.27
CA ASN A 269 -22.75 -12.25 24.28
C ASN A 269 -21.98 -13.58 24.29
N GLY A 270 -20.92 -13.68 25.09
CA GLY A 270 -20.11 -14.88 25.21
C GLY A 270 -19.24 -15.19 24.00
N LYS A 271 -19.13 -14.29 23.03
CA LYS A 271 -18.28 -14.43 21.84
C LYS A 271 -17.28 -13.31 21.77
N LEU A 272 -16.09 -13.61 21.26
CA LEU A 272 -15.10 -12.59 20.93
C LEU A 272 -15.64 -11.66 19.84
N ARG A 273 -15.33 -10.37 19.94
CA ARG A 273 -15.60 -9.45 18.83
C ARG A 273 -14.86 -9.92 17.58
N PRO A 274 -15.46 -9.81 16.39
CA PRO A 274 -14.73 -10.03 15.15
C PRO A 274 -13.52 -9.09 15.08
N MET A 275 -12.40 -9.63 14.61
CA MET A 275 -11.21 -8.81 14.32
C MET A 275 -11.54 -7.77 13.27
N VAL A 276 -11.11 -6.54 13.49
CA VAL A 276 -11.21 -5.49 12.47
C VAL A 276 -10.02 -5.66 11.52
N TYR A 277 -10.29 -5.70 10.23
CA TYR A 277 -9.25 -5.89 9.20
C TYR A 277 -8.35 -7.11 9.45
N GLY A 278 -8.91 -8.18 10.01
CA GLY A 278 -8.18 -9.43 10.27
C GLY A 278 -7.13 -9.36 11.37
N LEU A 279 -7.11 -8.31 12.17
CA LEU A 279 -6.14 -8.08 13.25
C LEU A 279 -6.82 -7.61 14.52
N ASP A 280 -6.16 -7.86 15.65
CA ASP A 280 -6.49 -7.22 16.90
C ASP A 280 -5.71 -5.91 17.07
N HIS A 281 -6.39 -4.89 17.57
CA HIS A 281 -5.83 -3.56 17.73
C HIS A 281 -6.12 -2.97 19.11
N HIS A 282 -5.13 -2.24 19.65
CA HIS A 282 -5.39 -1.20 20.62
C HIS A 282 -6.00 0.01 19.91
N HIS A 283 -6.95 0.67 20.56
CA HIS A 283 -7.58 1.89 20.06
C HIS A 283 -6.98 3.11 20.76
N LEU A 284 -6.30 3.94 20.00
CA LEU A 284 -5.69 5.20 20.43
C LEU A 284 -6.42 6.38 19.79
N ALA A 285 -5.94 7.60 20.03
CA ALA A 285 -6.50 8.78 19.39
C ALA A 285 -6.34 8.71 17.87
N LYS A 286 -7.41 8.98 17.15
CA LYS A 286 -7.42 9.08 15.68
C LYS A 286 -6.70 10.34 15.20
N ASP A 287 -6.30 10.34 13.94
CA ASP A 287 -5.91 11.55 13.23
C ASP A 287 -7.07 12.55 13.20
N ILE A 288 -6.80 13.83 13.39
CA ILE A 288 -7.83 14.89 13.36
C ILE A 288 -8.59 14.94 12.03
N HIS A 289 -7.95 14.57 10.92
CA HIS A 289 -8.61 14.52 9.62
C HIS A 289 -9.60 13.34 9.54
N ALA A 290 -9.27 12.19 10.15
CA ALA A 290 -10.18 11.07 10.30
C ALA A 290 -11.38 11.43 11.18
N GLU A 291 -11.15 12.12 12.31
CA GLU A 291 -12.23 12.62 13.18
C GLU A 291 -13.17 13.58 12.46
N LYS A 292 -12.63 14.35 11.52
CA LYS A 292 -13.43 15.27 10.68
C LYS A 292 -14.09 14.58 9.49
N GLY A 293 -13.92 13.28 9.31
CA GLY A 293 -14.54 12.48 8.27
C GLY A 293 -13.81 12.53 6.91
N LEU A 294 -12.57 13.02 6.84
CA LEU A 294 -11.77 12.92 5.63
C LEU A 294 -11.33 11.48 5.41
N TRP A 295 -11.28 11.08 4.17
CA TRP A 295 -10.83 9.75 3.76
C TRP A 295 -9.39 9.75 3.27
N CYS A 296 -8.77 8.57 3.23
CA CYS A 296 -7.42 8.39 2.71
C CYS A 296 -7.23 9.06 1.34
N VAL A 297 -8.25 8.93 0.47
CA VAL A 297 -8.24 9.49 -0.90
C VAL A 297 -8.32 11.03 -0.93
N ASP A 298 -8.63 11.71 0.17
CA ASP A 298 -8.58 13.17 0.25
C ASP A 298 -7.13 13.68 0.24
N CYS A 299 -6.22 12.91 0.82
CA CYS A 299 -4.78 13.19 0.84
C CYS A 299 -4.03 12.38 -0.23
N HIS A 300 -4.31 11.09 -0.35
CA HIS A 300 -3.68 10.21 -1.32
C HIS A 300 -4.31 10.36 -2.70
N THR A 301 -3.52 10.90 -3.62
CA THR A 301 -4.00 11.23 -4.97
C THR A 301 -3.81 10.06 -5.93
N ARG A 302 -4.44 10.17 -7.12
CA ARG A 302 -4.22 9.21 -8.20
C ARG A 302 -2.73 8.98 -8.51
N LYS A 303 -1.90 10.05 -8.49
CA LYS A 303 -0.47 9.94 -8.84
C LYS A 303 0.32 9.11 -7.85
N ASP A 304 -0.01 9.16 -6.57
CA ASP A 304 0.70 8.35 -5.57
C ASP A 304 0.13 6.93 -5.46
N VAL A 305 -1.19 6.75 -5.59
CA VAL A 305 -1.85 5.45 -5.43
C VAL A 305 -1.80 4.61 -6.69
N MET A 306 -2.17 5.18 -7.84
CA MET A 306 -2.16 4.49 -9.13
C MET A 306 -0.82 4.63 -9.86
N GLY A 307 0.07 5.51 -9.38
CA GLY A 307 1.34 5.82 -10.01
C GLY A 307 1.26 6.92 -11.08
N ASP A 308 2.42 7.36 -11.51
CA ASP A 308 2.63 8.35 -12.58
C ASP A 308 3.30 7.75 -13.83
N GLY A 309 3.45 6.43 -13.84
CA GLY A 309 4.09 5.67 -14.92
C GLY A 309 5.57 5.36 -14.67
N ARG A 310 6.17 5.90 -13.59
CA ARG A 310 7.54 5.58 -13.19
C ARG A 310 7.56 4.46 -12.17
N ILE A 311 8.66 3.70 -12.16
CA ILE A 311 8.96 2.70 -11.13
C ILE A 311 9.83 3.35 -10.06
N TYR A 312 9.39 3.28 -8.81
CA TYR A 312 10.10 3.83 -7.67
C TYR A 312 10.75 2.72 -6.84
N SER A 313 11.95 2.98 -6.34
CA SER A 313 12.65 2.06 -5.42
C SER A 313 12.31 2.32 -3.95
N TYR A 314 11.86 3.54 -3.64
CA TYR A 314 11.49 3.94 -2.29
C TYR A 314 10.14 4.65 -2.30
N GLU A 315 9.30 4.37 -1.30
CA GLU A 315 7.99 5.01 -1.13
C GLU A 315 8.08 6.54 -0.94
N ILE A 316 9.19 7.01 -0.40
CA ILE A 316 9.42 8.42 -0.12
C ILE A 316 9.67 9.24 -1.39
N GLU A 317 10.03 8.60 -2.50
CA GLU A 317 10.27 9.24 -3.80
C GLU A 317 8.96 9.44 -4.59
N VAL A 318 7.89 8.76 -4.19
CA VAL A 318 6.58 8.88 -4.85
C VAL A 318 5.99 10.26 -4.56
N PRO A 319 5.53 11.02 -5.58
CA PRO A 319 4.91 12.33 -5.39
C PRO A 319 3.65 12.25 -4.52
N LYS A 320 3.69 12.88 -3.36
CA LYS A 320 2.58 12.88 -2.38
C LYS A 320 2.16 14.31 -2.05
N ARG A 321 0.92 14.48 -1.63
CA ARG A 321 0.48 15.71 -1.00
C ARG A 321 1.16 15.90 0.35
N SER A 322 1.51 17.15 0.64
CA SER A 322 2.07 17.56 1.92
C SER A 322 1.04 18.34 2.75
N CYS A 323 1.31 18.50 4.02
CA CYS A 323 0.49 19.37 4.88
C CYS A 323 0.40 20.81 4.33
N MET A 324 1.49 21.28 3.72
CA MET A 324 1.58 22.64 3.20
C MET A 324 0.66 22.90 2.00
N ASP A 325 0.32 21.85 1.23
CA ASP A 325 -0.57 22.00 0.07
C ASP A 325 -1.98 22.43 0.47
N CYS A 326 -2.38 22.15 1.72
CA CYS A 326 -3.68 22.56 2.28
C CYS A 326 -3.56 23.70 3.28
N HIS A 327 -2.54 23.66 4.14
CA HIS A 327 -2.44 24.57 5.29
C HIS A 327 -1.48 25.74 5.07
N GLY A 328 -0.69 25.72 3.99
CA GLY A 328 0.45 26.62 3.85
C GLY A 328 1.62 26.22 4.76
N GLY A 329 2.62 27.07 4.87
CA GLY A 329 3.82 26.81 5.64
C GLY A 329 4.80 27.97 5.64
N PHE A 330 6.03 27.75 6.06
CA PHE A 330 7.07 28.78 6.13
C PHE A 330 7.39 29.40 4.75
N ASP A 331 7.43 28.56 3.72
CA ASP A 331 7.81 28.96 2.35
C ASP A 331 6.58 29.19 1.45
N GLN A 332 5.41 28.74 1.87
CA GLN A 332 4.16 28.79 1.12
C GLN A 332 3.05 29.37 2.00
N LYS A 333 2.73 30.64 1.79
CA LYS A 333 1.75 31.34 2.63
C LYS A 333 0.29 30.93 2.39
N THR A 334 -0.02 30.35 1.27
CA THR A 334 -1.39 29.96 0.87
C THR A 334 -1.45 28.51 0.47
N PRO A 335 -2.63 27.87 0.54
CA PRO A 335 -2.83 26.54 -0.02
C PRO A 335 -2.49 26.45 -1.49
N ASP A 336 -2.24 25.24 -1.96
CA ASP A 336 -2.11 24.97 -3.41
C ASP A 336 -3.49 25.04 -4.08
N MET A 337 -3.76 26.17 -4.72
CA MET A 337 -5.02 26.43 -5.42
C MET A 337 -5.20 25.61 -6.71
N THR A 338 -4.20 24.88 -7.17
CA THR A 338 -4.37 23.90 -8.26
C THR A 338 -5.17 22.69 -7.79
N ASN A 339 -5.28 22.47 -6.49
CA ASN A 339 -6.15 21.49 -5.89
C ASN A 339 -7.62 21.92 -5.97
N LYS A 340 -8.37 21.36 -6.90
CA LYS A 340 -9.79 21.70 -7.12
C LYS A 340 -10.71 21.45 -5.91
N ALA A 341 -10.26 20.70 -4.90
CA ALA A 341 -10.98 20.52 -3.66
C ALA A 341 -10.82 21.72 -2.69
N ILE A 342 -9.92 22.66 -2.97
CA ILE A 342 -9.71 23.85 -2.16
C ILE A 342 -10.41 25.04 -2.81
N ARG A 343 -11.18 25.76 -2.03
CA ARG A 343 -11.86 27.01 -2.44
C ARG A 343 -11.49 28.15 -1.52
N LYS A 344 -11.18 29.29 -2.12
CA LYS A 344 -11.01 30.56 -1.38
C LYS A 344 -12.40 31.13 -1.05
N VAL A 345 -12.59 31.58 0.18
CA VAL A 345 -13.80 32.26 0.68
C VAL A 345 -13.38 33.61 1.31
N SER A 346 -14.36 34.42 1.72
CA SER A 346 -14.09 35.71 2.34
C SER A 346 -13.12 35.61 3.54
N ASP A 347 -13.30 34.60 4.38
CA ASP A 347 -12.60 34.47 5.66
C ASP A 347 -11.55 33.32 5.64
N GLY A 348 -11.01 32.98 4.46
CA GLY A 348 -9.95 31.98 4.38
C GLY A 348 -10.14 30.96 3.26
N TYR A 349 -10.02 29.70 3.58
CA TYR A 349 -10.08 28.61 2.62
C TYR A 349 -10.93 27.46 3.16
N LEU A 350 -11.63 26.79 2.24
CA LEU A 350 -12.39 25.58 2.51
C LEU A 350 -11.80 24.41 1.73
N PHE A 351 -11.80 23.24 2.33
CA PHE A 351 -11.55 21.97 1.67
C PHE A 351 -12.87 21.20 1.51
N ILE A 352 -13.10 20.66 0.33
CA ILE A 352 -14.30 19.85 0.02
C ILE A 352 -13.89 18.39 0.08
N SER A 353 -14.42 17.66 1.07
CA SER A 353 -14.16 16.22 1.20
C SER A 353 -14.77 15.44 0.05
N LYS A 354 -14.09 14.40 -0.38
CA LYS A 354 -14.58 13.52 -1.45
C LYS A 354 -15.70 12.61 -0.99
N ASN A 355 -15.70 12.25 0.28
CA ASN A 355 -16.69 11.34 0.87
C ASN A 355 -18.12 11.85 0.71
N ASP A 356 -18.39 13.03 1.25
CA ASP A 356 -19.75 13.56 1.42
C ASP A 356 -19.91 14.97 0.86
N GLY A 357 -18.89 15.52 0.24
CA GLY A 357 -18.89 16.87 -0.32
C GLY A 357 -18.96 17.99 0.73
N LYS A 358 -18.75 17.67 2.00
CA LYS A 358 -18.76 18.68 3.07
C LYS A 358 -17.62 19.67 2.93
N ASN A 359 -17.91 20.89 3.32
CA ASN A 359 -16.94 21.97 3.41
C ASN A 359 -16.25 21.95 4.78
N HIS A 360 -14.95 21.83 4.79
CA HIS A 360 -14.11 21.90 6.00
C HIS A 360 -13.31 23.18 5.97
N GLY A 361 -13.45 24.03 7.00
CA GLY A 361 -12.60 25.21 7.16
C GLY A 361 -11.13 24.81 7.28
N LEU A 362 -10.28 25.30 6.40
CA LEU A 362 -8.85 25.04 6.42
C LEU A 362 -8.16 25.99 7.40
N ARG A 363 -7.68 25.44 8.51
CA ARG A 363 -6.81 26.18 9.42
C ARG A 363 -5.49 26.48 8.72
N GLN A 364 -5.18 27.77 8.58
CA GLN A 364 -3.98 28.20 7.88
C GLN A 364 -2.77 28.23 8.81
N PHE A 365 -1.58 28.05 8.25
CA PHE A 365 -0.32 28.27 8.93
C PHE A 365 -0.25 29.71 9.44
N SER A 366 0.04 29.87 10.73
CA SER A 366 0.26 31.16 11.34
C SER A 366 1.71 31.30 11.78
N ALA A 367 2.43 32.25 11.21
CA ALA A 367 3.79 32.56 11.61
C ALA A 367 3.87 33.13 13.04
N ASP A 368 2.74 33.60 13.59
CA ASP A 368 2.67 34.16 14.94
C ASP A 368 2.58 33.11 16.05
N SER A 369 2.34 31.86 15.71
CA SER A 369 2.38 30.76 16.67
C SER A 369 3.79 30.56 17.22
N ILE A 370 3.91 30.27 18.51
CA ILE A 370 5.21 30.17 19.21
C ILE A 370 6.19 29.24 18.49
N GLY A 371 5.74 28.06 18.13
CA GLY A 371 6.56 27.09 17.40
C GLY A 371 6.98 27.55 16.00
N HIS A 372 6.14 28.32 15.33
CA HIS A 372 6.39 28.81 13.97
C HIS A 372 7.26 30.07 13.92
N ARG A 373 7.34 30.87 15.01
CA ARG A 373 8.26 32.01 15.07
C ARG A 373 9.72 31.65 15.06
N VAL A 374 10.04 30.40 15.38
CA VAL A 374 11.43 29.93 15.44
C VAL A 374 11.90 29.56 14.05
N GLN A 375 12.72 30.39 13.42
CA GLN A 375 13.20 30.19 12.05
C GLN A 375 13.85 28.81 11.81
N ALA A 376 14.52 28.26 12.82
CA ALA A 376 15.10 26.93 12.74
C ALA A 376 14.06 25.82 12.49
N HIS A 377 12.80 26.03 12.91
CA HIS A 377 11.71 25.09 12.72
C HIS A 377 11.20 25.05 11.28
N ALA A 378 11.56 26.00 10.42
CA ALA A 378 11.25 25.93 8.98
C ALA A 378 11.79 24.66 8.30
N LYS A 379 12.85 24.07 8.87
CA LYS A 379 13.41 22.80 8.41
C LYS A 379 12.79 21.56 9.07
N VAL A 380 11.81 21.73 9.95
CA VAL A 380 11.14 20.60 10.64
C VAL A 380 9.87 20.24 9.87
N ARG A 381 9.65 18.94 9.62
CA ARG A 381 8.40 18.47 9.04
C ARG A 381 7.24 18.76 9.98
N CYS A 382 6.11 19.22 9.47
CA CYS A 382 4.92 19.52 10.27
C CYS A 382 4.53 18.32 11.15
N SER A 383 4.61 17.11 10.62
CA SER A 383 4.31 15.88 11.36
C SER A 383 5.20 15.67 12.58
N ALA A 384 6.43 16.16 12.59
CA ALA A 384 7.31 16.01 13.75
C ALA A 384 6.80 16.77 15.00
N CYS A 385 6.05 17.86 14.78
CA CYS A 385 5.39 18.63 15.85
C CYS A 385 3.93 18.22 16.04
N HIS A 386 3.21 17.94 14.94
CA HIS A 386 1.76 17.76 14.96
C HIS A 386 1.31 16.30 15.10
N ALA A 387 2.18 15.29 14.99
CA ALA A 387 1.80 13.92 15.31
C ALA A 387 1.56 13.76 16.81
N GLN A 388 0.43 13.14 17.19
CA GLN A 388 0.08 12.88 18.59
C GLN A 388 0.93 11.76 19.18
N TRP A 389 1.05 10.65 18.43
CA TRP A 389 1.81 9.47 18.80
C TRP A 389 2.43 8.83 17.54
N SER A 390 3.43 8.04 17.76
CA SER A 390 4.07 7.22 16.73
C SER A 390 4.48 5.91 17.37
N PHE A 391 4.44 4.84 16.61
CA PHE A 391 4.95 3.55 17.08
C PHE A 391 6.34 3.30 16.53
N GLN A 392 7.10 2.58 17.32
CA GLN A 392 8.46 2.14 16.98
C GLN A 392 8.56 0.66 17.31
N ASP A 393 8.68 -0.16 16.29
CA ASP A 393 8.89 -1.58 16.43
C ASP A 393 10.37 -1.86 16.16
N TYR A 394 11.09 -2.26 17.21
CA TYR A 394 12.52 -2.56 17.15
C TYR A 394 12.76 -4.05 17.20
N GLY A 395 13.60 -4.56 16.29
CA GLY A 395 14.06 -5.94 16.32
C GLY A 395 12.94 -6.95 16.06
N LEU A 396 12.70 -7.27 14.81
CA LEU A 396 11.77 -8.32 14.40
C LEU A 396 12.52 -9.65 14.33
N SER A 397 12.22 -10.56 15.24
CA SER A 397 12.63 -11.96 15.12
C SER A 397 11.83 -12.59 13.99
N VAL A 398 12.52 -13.13 13.01
CA VAL A 398 11.96 -13.82 11.84
C VAL A 398 12.47 -15.25 11.88
N ILE A 399 11.57 -16.19 12.00
CA ILE A 399 11.93 -17.57 12.24
C ILE A 399 11.32 -18.44 11.15
N ARG A 400 12.17 -19.20 10.46
CA ARG A 400 11.77 -20.31 9.62
C ARG A 400 11.91 -21.62 10.38
N GLU A 401 10.88 -22.41 10.37
CA GLU A 401 10.90 -23.75 10.94
C GLU A 401 10.32 -24.76 9.98
N ASP A 402 11.10 -25.78 9.69
CA ASP A 402 10.70 -26.95 8.91
C ASP A 402 10.34 -28.15 9.82
N LEU A 403 10.54 -27.98 11.15
CA LEU A 403 10.18 -28.94 12.19
C LEU A 403 8.99 -28.42 12.99
N ILE A 404 8.08 -29.32 13.37
CA ILE A 404 6.97 -28.97 14.29
C ILE A 404 7.50 -28.78 15.70
N ASN A 405 7.07 -27.70 16.32
CA ASN A 405 7.31 -27.42 17.73
C ASN A 405 6.02 -26.85 18.34
N ASP A 406 5.16 -27.73 18.85
CA ASP A 406 3.85 -27.41 19.38
C ASP A 406 3.88 -26.37 20.50
N TYR A 407 4.80 -26.49 21.44
CA TYR A 407 4.98 -25.55 22.55
C TYR A 407 5.20 -24.10 22.08
N LYS A 408 6.02 -23.90 21.08
CA LYS A 408 6.34 -22.59 20.53
C LYS A 408 5.19 -22.03 19.69
N TRP A 409 4.48 -22.89 18.96
CA TRP A 409 3.44 -22.51 18.02
C TRP A 409 2.23 -21.91 18.71
N ASP A 410 1.93 -22.34 19.94
CA ASP A 410 0.88 -21.73 20.75
C ASP A 410 1.14 -20.23 20.98
N HIS A 411 2.38 -19.86 21.26
CA HIS A 411 2.78 -18.46 21.43
C HIS A 411 2.83 -17.66 20.12
N LEU A 412 2.82 -18.33 18.96
CA LEU A 412 2.92 -17.71 17.64
C LEU A 412 1.58 -17.58 16.93
N THR A 413 0.46 -17.90 17.57
CA THR A 413 -0.87 -17.87 16.93
C THR A 413 -1.33 -16.49 16.48
N ALA A 414 -0.81 -15.41 17.08
CA ALA A 414 -1.15 -14.03 16.70
C ALA A 414 -0.15 -13.47 15.67
N GLN A 415 -0.23 -13.92 14.43
CA GLN A 415 0.73 -13.58 13.37
C GLN A 415 0.27 -12.47 12.41
N GLY A 416 -0.93 -11.92 12.60
CA GLY A 416 -1.51 -10.93 11.68
C GLY A 416 -1.72 -11.46 10.25
N ASP A 417 -1.76 -12.77 10.09
CA ASP A 417 -2.01 -13.50 8.85
C ASP A 417 -3.00 -14.63 9.16
N PRO A 418 -4.30 -14.49 8.85
CA PRO A 418 -5.32 -15.46 9.22
C PRO A 418 -5.04 -16.89 8.73
N TYR A 419 -4.49 -17.02 7.52
CA TYR A 419 -4.09 -18.31 6.99
C TYR A 419 -3.03 -18.98 7.88
N LEU A 420 -1.99 -18.23 8.23
CA LEU A 420 -0.93 -18.76 9.09
C LEU A 420 -1.42 -19.03 10.52
N GLN A 421 -2.28 -18.16 11.05
CA GLN A 421 -2.90 -18.37 12.37
C GLN A 421 -3.73 -19.65 12.41
N GLU A 422 -4.53 -19.92 11.37
CA GLU A 422 -5.31 -21.15 11.25
C GLU A 422 -4.39 -22.39 11.20
N LYS A 423 -3.33 -22.34 10.40
CA LYS A 423 -2.34 -23.42 10.31
C LYS A 423 -1.64 -23.67 11.66
N LEU A 424 -1.19 -22.62 12.35
CA LEU A 424 -0.55 -22.75 13.65
C LEU A 424 -1.49 -23.36 14.69
N LYS A 425 -2.77 -22.97 14.74
CA LYS A 425 -3.78 -23.56 15.60
C LYS A 425 -3.97 -25.05 15.31
N ALA A 426 -4.09 -25.41 14.02
CA ALA A 426 -4.24 -26.81 13.64
C ALA A 426 -3.02 -27.67 14.07
N TYR A 427 -1.82 -27.11 14.01
CA TYR A 427 -0.61 -27.81 14.45
C TYR A 427 -0.55 -27.98 15.98
N VAL A 428 -1.05 -27.02 16.74
CA VAL A 428 -1.18 -27.15 18.21
C VAL A 428 -2.20 -28.21 18.58
N GLU A 429 -3.33 -28.28 17.85
CA GLU A 429 -4.40 -29.24 18.13
C GLU A 429 -4.06 -30.68 17.73
N SER A 430 -3.21 -30.89 16.72
CA SER A 430 -2.87 -32.21 16.17
C SER A 430 -1.41 -32.28 15.72
N PRO A 431 -0.44 -32.17 16.64
CA PRO A 431 0.99 -32.08 16.28
C PRO A 431 1.53 -33.34 15.61
N GLU A 432 0.99 -34.51 15.93
CA GLU A 432 1.44 -35.81 15.39
C GLU A 432 1.07 -36.04 13.92
N THR A 433 0.08 -35.31 13.39
CA THR A 433 -0.39 -35.43 12.00
C THR A 433 -0.04 -34.22 11.15
N ALA A 434 0.43 -33.14 11.76
CA ALA A 434 0.67 -31.88 11.10
C ALA A 434 2.11 -31.77 10.60
N TYR A 435 2.25 -31.21 9.41
CA TYR A 435 3.55 -30.80 8.86
C TYR A 435 3.56 -29.28 8.69
N PRO A 436 4.71 -28.64 8.93
CA PRO A 436 4.82 -27.19 8.79
C PRO A 436 4.86 -26.82 7.30
N PHE A 437 3.71 -26.45 6.77
CA PHE A 437 3.57 -25.92 5.41
C PHE A 437 3.02 -24.51 5.45
N SER A 438 3.48 -23.65 4.57
CA SER A 438 2.86 -22.34 4.33
C SER A 438 2.81 -22.02 2.85
N ILE A 439 1.81 -21.22 2.47
CA ILE A 439 1.54 -20.89 1.08
C ILE A 439 2.57 -19.89 0.52
N ASP A 440 3.07 -20.16 -0.67
CA ASP A 440 3.74 -19.19 -1.53
C ASP A 440 2.68 -18.30 -2.19
N ARG A 441 2.73 -17.00 -1.90
CA ARG A 441 1.72 -16.04 -2.37
C ARG A 441 1.80 -15.70 -3.85
N LEU A 442 2.87 -16.12 -4.54
CA LEU A 442 3.03 -15.90 -5.97
C LEU A 442 2.60 -17.10 -6.80
N SER A 443 2.97 -18.31 -6.39
CA SER A 443 2.56 -19.54 -7.10
C SER A 443 1.22 -20.11 -6.62
N GLY A 444 0.81 -19.79 -5.38
CA GLY A 444 -0.36 -20.38 -4.75
C GLY A 444 -0.11 -21.79 -4.17
N GLU A 445 1.11 -22.29 -4.24
CA GLU A 445 1.49 -23.63 -3.77
C GLU A 445 1.81 -23.63 -2.28
N GLU A 446 1.42 -24.68 -1.58
CA GLU A 446 1.92 -24.93 -0.22
C GLU A 446 3.33 -25.50 -0.29
N ARG A 447 4.23 -24.93 0.51
CA ARG A 447 5.64 -25.31 0.60
C ARG A 447 6.04 -25.67 2.02
N PRO A 448 6.98 -26.61 2.18
CA PRO A 448 7.46 -27.01 3.50
C PRO A 448 8.03 -25.84 4.30
N GLY A 449 7.85 -25.91 5.60
CA GLY A 449 8.30 -24.90 6.57
C GLY A 449 7.31 -23.78 6.77
N ILE A 450 7.43 -23.12 7.91
CA ILE A 450 6.65 -21.96 8.29
C ILE A 450 7.58 -20.80 8.62
N TRP A 451 7.17 -19.60 8.17
CA TRP A 451 7.75 -18.35 8.61
C TRP A 451 6.86 -17.72 9.67
N SER A 452 7.36 -17.59 10.88
CA SER A 452 6.75 -16.83 11.95
C SER A 452 7.53 -15.56 12.26
N VAL A 453 6.87 -14.60 12.89
CA VAL A 453 7.48 -13.31 13.26
C VAL A 453 7.12 -12.97 14.70
N GLY A 454 8.05 -12.32 15.39
CA GLY A 454 7.83 -11.82 16.74
C GLY A 454 8.61 -10.54 16.98
N TRP A 455 7.97 -9.54 17.55
CA TRP A 455 8.61 -8.29 17.87
C TRP A 455 9.39 -8.40 19.18
N ARG A 456 10.63 -7.97 19.18
CA ARG A 456 11.44 -7.90 20.41
C ARG A 456 11.03 -6.73 21.29
N PHE A 457 10.85 -5.56 20.67
CA PHE A 457 10.46 -4.34 21.36
C PHE A 457 9.42 -3.61 20.54
N ARG A 458 8.29 -3.31 21.15
CA ARG A 458 7.22 -2.49 20.57
C ARG A 458 6.92 -1.35 21.52
N ARG A 459 6.96 -0.13 20.98
CA ARG A 459 6.71 1.09 21.74
C ARG A 459 5.92 2.06 20.89
N TRP A 460 5.06 2.82 21.53
CA TRP A 460 4.44 4.01 20.92
C TRP A 460 4.96 5.27 21.62
N GLU A 461 4.59 6.46 21.09
CA GLU A 461 4.95 7.77 21.63
C GLU A 461 6.41 8.18 21.47
N GLN A 462 7.29 7.32 21.07
CA GLN A 462 8.68 7.68 20.79
C GLN A 462 8.81 8.21 19.35
N MET A 463 9.40 9.39 19.22
CA MET A 463 9.55 10.07 17.92
C MET A 463 10.99 10.54 17.69
N PRO A 464 11.92 9.61 17.42
CA PRO A 464 13.28 10.01 17.10
C PRO A 464 13.31 10.81 15.79
N LEU A 465 14.11 11.86 15.76
CA LEU A 465 14.29 12.71 14.59
C LEU A 465 15.58 12.36 13.84
N GLY A 466 15.54 12.58 12.54
CA GLY A 466 16.68 12.60 11.64
C GLY A 466 16.46 13.54 10.48
N MET A 467 17.41 13.57 9.57
CA MET A 467 17.34 14.40 8.36
C MET A 467 16.84 13.54 7.20
N ASP A 468 15.76 13.94 6.55
CA ASP A 468 15.27 13.27 5.36
C ASP A 468 16.07 13.67 4.09
N HIS A 469 15.75 13.02 2.96
CA HIS A 469 16.39 13.25 1.66
C HIS A 469 16.19 14.68 1.11
N THR A 470 15.23 15.43 1.66
CA THR A 470 14.98 16.84 1.28
C THR A 470 15.69 17.85 2.20
N GLY A 471 16.48 17.36 3.17
CA GLY A 471 17.18 18.18 4.13
C GLY A 471 16.29 18.73 5.25
N ARG A 472 15.13 18.11 5.51
CA ARG A 472 14.23 18.45 6.60
C ARG A 472 14.31 17.46 7.76
N TYR A 473 14.15 17.93 8.98
CA TYR A 473 14.04 17.07 10.15
C TYR A 473 12.70 16.35 10.16
N ALA A 474 12.72 15.05 10.19
CA ALA A 474 11.56 14.18 10.12
C ALA A 474 11.57 13.13 11.23
N ILE A 475 10.42 12.61 11.60
CA ILE A 475 10.32 11.43 12.45
C ILE A 475 10.89 10.24 11.69
N LEU A 476 11.65 9.41 12.40
CA LEU A 476 12.23 8.19 11.90
C LEU A 476 11.49 6.98 12.43
N ARG A 477 11.44 5.93 11.64
CA ARG A 477 11.07 4.59 12.07
C ARG A 477 12.14 3.58 11.70
N PRO A 478 12.27 2.49 12.46
CA PRO A 478 13.08 1.35 12.04
C PRO A 478 12.55 0.74 10.74
N LEU A 479 13.45 0.30 9.88
CA LEU A 479 13.13 -0.39 8.64
C LEU A 479 13.91 -1.69 8.58
N TYR A 480 13.19 -2.82 8.53
CA TYR A 480 13.78 -4.14 8.31
C TYR A 480 14.87 -4.56 9.32
N GLN A 481 14.68 -4.27 10.59
CA GLN A 481 15.59 -4.70 11.66
C GLN A 481 15.34 -6.16 12.03
N TYR A 482 15.79 -7.07 11.17
CA TYR A 482 15.53 -8.49 11.32
C TYR A 482 16.61 -9.22 12.11
N PHE A 483 16.17 -10.15 12.95
CA PHE A 483 16.96 -11.23 13.56
C PHE A 483 16.45 -12.55 12.99
N ILE A 484 17.28 -13.23 12.21
CA ILE A 484 16.84 -14.37 11.40
C ILE A 484 17.29 -15.66 12.05
N SER A 485 16.34 -16.55 12.26
CA SER A 485 16.59 -17.91 12.72
C SER A 485 16.01 -18.91 11.73
N TYR A 486 16.68 -20.05 11.58
CA TYR A 486 16.20 -21.16 10.79
C TYR A 486 16.50 -22.50 11.44
N VAL A 487 15.48 -23.33 11.60
CA VAL A 487 15.57 -24.71 12.06
C VAL A 487 15.11 -25.64 10.93
N ASP A 488 15.97 -26.57 10.54
CA ASP A 488 15.71 -27.52 9.47
C ASP A 488 14.79 -28.69 9.92
N ARG A 489 14.45 -29.56 8.99
CA ARG A 489 13.61 -30.74 9.25
C ARG A 489 14.21 -31.73 10.24
N ALA A 490 15.54 -31.78 10.35
CA ALA A 490 16.24 -32.65 11.28
C ALA A 490 16.35 -32.03 12.69
N GLY A 491 15.88 -30.78 12.86
CA GLY A 491 15.98 -30.04 14.10
C GLY A 491 17.32 -29.33 14.30
N ASN A 492 18.17 -29.26 13.25
CA ASN A 492 19.40 -28.51 13.35
C ASN A 492 19.13 -27.00 13.25
N VAL A 493 19.76 -26.24 14.12
CA VAL A 493 19.74 -24.78 14.07
C VAL A 493 20.75 -24.32 13.02
N VAL A 494 20.25 -23.95 11.85
CA VAL A 494 21.07 -23.48 10.72
C VAL A 494 21.47 -22.02 10.90
N LEU A 495 20.52 -21.21 11.39
CA LEU A 495 20.74 -19.79 11.75
C LEU A 495 20.14 -19.54 13.12
N ASP A 496 20.86 -18.81 13.97
CA ASP A 496 20.42 -18.39 15.30
C ASP A 496 20.51 -16.87 15.45
N SER A 497 19.36 -16.20 15.40
CA SER A 497 19.21 -14.75 15.59
C SER A 497 20.20 -13.91 14.77
N VAL A 498 20.51 -14.34 13.56
CA VAL A 498 21.51 -13.69 12.71
C VAL A 498 20.99 -12.34 12.22
N VAL A 499 21.77 -11.30 12.43
CA VAL A 499 21.56 -10.00 11.79
C VAL A 499 22.19 -10.04 10.41
N PRO A 500 21.41 -9.91 9.33
CA PRO A 500 21.96 -9.98 7.98
C PRO A 500 22.95 -8.84 7.71
N SER A 501 23.80 -9.03 6.72
CA SER A 501 24.68 -7.98 6.20
C SER A 501 24.13 -7.45 4.88
N ARG A 502 24.33 -6.17 4.62
CA ARG A 502 23.91 -5.56 3.35
C ARG A 502 24.68 -6.15 2.17
N GLY A 503 24.04 -6.20 1.02
CA GLY A 503 24.60 -6.80 -0.17
C GLY A 503 25.80 -6.05 -0.77
N ASP A 504 26.01 -4.79 -0.40
CA ASP A 504 27.20 -4.03 -0.75
C ASP A 504 28.38 -4.22 0.22
N GLY A 505 28.19 -5.03 1.25
CA GLY A 505 29.22 -5.29 2.27
C GLY A 505 29.48 -4.13 3.25
N THR A 506 28.72 -3.03 3.17
CA THR A 506 29.01 -1.82 3.96
C THR A 506 28.53 -1.86 5.41
N GLY A 507 27.92 -2.98 5.85
CA GLY A 507 27.50 -3.15 7.24
C GLY A 507 26.27 -4.03 7.42
N LYS A 508 25.65 -3.92 8.59
CA LYS A 508 24.49 -4.74 8.93
C LYS A 508 23.23 -4.31 8.17
N GLY A 509 22.31 -5.25 7.94
CA GLY A 509 21.08 -5.12 7.18
C GLY A 509 19.95 -4.41 7.93
N TRP A 510 20.28 -3.39 8.70
CA TRP A 510 19.32 -2.53 9.39
C TRP A 510 19.31 -1.14 8.79
N ALA A 511 18.15 -0.47 8.86
CA ALA A 511 18.01 0.91 8.42
C ALA A 511 16.93 1.64 9.20
N PHE A 512 17.03 2.97 9.20
CA PHE A 512 15.93 3.87 9.53
C PHE A 512 15.44 4.58 8.28
N MET A 513 14.16 4.92 8.25
CA MET A 513 13.58 5.72 7.18
C MET A 513 12.72 6.85 7.75
N PRO A 514 12.54 7.96 7.00
CA PRO A 514 11.57 8.99 7.36
C PRO A 514 10.16 8.41 7.38
N TYR A 515 9.37 8.89 8.32
CA TYR A 515 8.00 8.44 8.52
C TYR A 515 7.08 9.62 8.82
N VAL A 516 5.88 9.59 8.28
CA VAL A 516 4.80 10.53 8.61
C VAL A 516 3.73 9.74 9.33
N PRO A 517 3.66 9.82 10.67
CA PRO A 517 2.55 9.23 11.42
C PRO A 517 1.22 9.83 10.99
N HIS A 518 0.21 9.00 10.77
CA HIS A 518 -1.16 9.44 10.49
C HIS A 518 -1.92 9.66 11.80
N THR A 519 -1.35 10.50 12.67
CA THR A 519 -1.87 10.77 14.01
C THR A 519 -1.83 12.27 14.28
N THR A 520 -2.26 13.05 13.30
CA THR A 520 -2.17 14.53 13.36
C THR A 520 -3.08 15.08 14.45
N ALA A 521 -2.53 15.95 15.30
CA ALA A 521 -3.26 16.71 16.32
C ALA A 521 -3.51 18.15 15.86
N PRO A 522 -4.56 18.81 16.37
CA PRO A 522 -4.85 20.20 16.06
C PRO A 522 -3.80 21.18 16.63
N PHE A 523 -3.02 20.73 17.61
CA PHE A 523 -1.95 21.50 18.25
C PHE A 523 -0.62 20.77 18.10
N GLY A 524 0.46 21.56 18.02
CA GLY A 524 1.81 21.01 18.04
C GLY A 524 2.20 20.51 19.44
N ARG A 525 3.18 19.61 19.48
CA ARG A 525 3.80 19.15 20.73
C ARG A 525 4.45 20.32 21.48
N ALA A 526 4.49 20.22 22.80
CA ALA A 526 5.22 21.17 23.64
C ALA A 526 6.73 21.15 23.34
N CYS A 527 7.41 22.25 23.64
CA CYS A 527 8.83 22.40 23.33
C CYS A 527 9.71 21.34 23.99
N ASP A 528 9.39 20.94 25.19
CA ASP A 528 10.11 19.91 25.96
C ASP A 528 10.01 18.51 25.38
N ALA A 529 8.94 18.21 24.63
CA ALA A 529 8.79 16.94 23.93
C ALA A 529 9.94 16.68 22.93
N CYS A 530 10.58 17.74 22.44
CA CYS A 530 11.79 17.64 21.59
C CYS A 530 13.05 18.09 22.34
N HIS A 531 13.02 19.28 22.98
CA HIS A 531 14.21 19.94 23.54
C HIS A 531 14.69 19.36 24.88
N GLN A 532 13.90 18.52 25.53
CA GLN A 532 14.32 17.74 26.72
C GLN A 532 14.30 16.22 26.48
N ASN A 533 13.89 15.80 25.32
CA ASN A 533 13.73 14.38 25.03
C ASN A 533 14.97 13.81 24.32
N ARG A 534 15.74 13.01 25.05
CA ARG A 534 16.95 12.35 24.53
C ARG A 534 16.63 11.38 23.39
N VAL A 535 15.50 10.67 23.46
CA VAL A 535 15.06 9.75 22.39
C VAL A 535 14.74 10.51 21.11
N THR A 536 14.04 11.66 21.22
CA THR A 536 13.77 12.53 20.08
C THR A 536 15.07 13.05 19.44
N ALA A 537 16.09 13.33 20.24
CA ALA A 537 17.42 13.68 19.74
C ALA A 537 18.17 12.49 19.09
N GLY A 538 17.61 11.29 19.10
CA GLY A 538 18.23 10.09 18.55
C GLY A 538 19.30 9.47 19.45
N LEU A 539 19.41 9.90 20.72
CA LEU A 539 20.29 9.24 21.67
C LEU A 539 19.68 7.89 22.07
N GLY A 540 20.49 6.83 22.04
CA GLY A 540 20.03 5.45 22.16
C GLY A 540 19.80 4.74 20.83
N ILE A 541 19.58 5.51 19.74
CA ILE A 541 19.51 4.92 18.38
C ILE A 541 20.92 4.70 17.81
N GLN A 542 21.86 5.56 18.21
CA GLN A 542 23.24 5.53 17.74
C GLN A 542 24.16 4.71 18.65
N GLU A 543 23.65 4.20 19.76
CA GLU A 543 24.43 3.35 20.65
C GLU A 543 24.53 1.93 20.06
N GLU A 544 25.67 1.33 20.23
CA GLU A 544 25.87 -0.07 19.91
C GLU A 544 24.96 -0.93 20.80
N VAL A 545 24.27 -1.86 20.20
CA VAL A 545 23.44 -2.83 20.94
C VAL A 545 24.26 -4.06 21.17
N THR A 546 24.62 -4.30 22.44
CA THR A 546 25.26 -5.56 22.83
C THR A 546 24.17 -6.60 23.08
N MET A 547 24.22 -7.69 22.35
CA MET A 547 23.32 -8.83 22.52
C MET A 547 23.79 -9.70 23.68
N ASP A 548 22.91 -10.51 24.25
CA ASP A 548 23.24 -11.42 25.36
C ASP A 548 24.39 -12.40 25.08
N ASN A 549 24.65 -12.65 23.79
CA ASN A 549 25.76 -13.48 23.33
C ASN A 549 27.08 -12.70 23.13
N GLY A 550 27.16 -11.45 23.56
CA GLY A 550 28.33 -10.59 23.40
C GLY A 550 28.49 -9.96 22.01
N LEU A 551 27.55 -10.17 21.09
CA LEU A 551 27.58 -9.56 19.77
C LEU A 551 27.21 -8.08 19.86
N THR A 552 28.12 -7.22 19.44
CA THR A 552 27.86 -5.78 19.32
C THR A 552 27.32 -5.46 17.92
N ILE A 553 26.14 -4.88 17.85
CA ILE A 553 25.52 -4.46 16.60
C ILE A 553 25.61 -2.95 16.49
N PRO A 554 26.34 -2.42 15.48
CA PRO A 554 26.44 -0.99 15.28
C PRO A 554 25.09 -0.37 14.90
N SER A 555 24.95 0.91 15.15
CA SER A 555 23.79 1.69 14.77
C SER A 555 23.41 1.50 13.31
N PRO A 556 22.15 1.24 13.01
CA PRO A 556 21.72 1.04 11.64
C PRO A 556 21.86 2.33 10.83
N PRO A 557 22.31 2.24 9.57
CA PRO A 557 22.37 3.39 8.69
C PRO A 557 20.97 3.82 8.26
N ALA A 558 20.88 5.05 7.80
CA ALA A 558 19.69 5.55 7.12
C ALA A 558 19.55 4.99 5.71
N VAL A 559 18.34 4.97 5.19
CA VAL A 559 18.10 4.75 3.76
C VAL A 559 18.68 5.90 2.93
N LYS A 560 18.81 5.70 1.61
CA LYS A 560 19.36 6.69 0.69
C LYS A 560 18.81 8.11 0.92
N GLY A 561 19.70 9.07 1.02
CA GLY A 561 19.38 10.49 1.19
C GLY A 561 18.89 10.90 2.59
N MET A 562 18.91 9.97 3.54
CA MET A 562 18.57 10.22 4.92
C MET A 562 19.77 10.01 5.83
N ARG A 563 19.82 10.70 6.96
CA ARG A 563 20.82 10.49 8.01
C ARG A 563 20.23 10.71 9.41
N LEU A 564 20.85 10.10 10.38
CA LEU A 564 20.59 10.37 11.80
C LEU A 564 21.12 11.78 12.15
N LEU A 565 20.64 12.34 13.27
CA LEU A 565 21.19 13.58 13.79
C LEU A 565 22.64 13.38 14.22
N ASN A 566 23.51 14.30 13.79
CA ASN A 566 24.90 14.27 14.24
C ASN A 566 25.01 14.83 15.69
N PRO A 567 26.13 14.61 16.39
CA PRO A 567 26.30 15.04 17.78
C PRO A 567 26.05 16.54 18.01
N ARG A 568 26.43 17.40 17.05
CA ARG A 568 26.18 18.86 17.15
C ARG A 568 24.69 19.20 17.06
N GLU A 569 23.94 18.51 16.18
CA GLU A 569 22.50 18.67 16.06
C GLU A 569 21.77 18.15 17.29
N GLN A 570 22.19 17.02 17.85
CA GLN A 570 21.65 16.48 19.10
C GLN A 570 21.85 17.45 20.27
N GLN A 571 23.07 17.95 20.44
CA GLN A 571 23.38 18.95 21.46
C GLN A 571 22.57 20.23 21.27
N ARG A 572 22.43 20.70 20.01
CA ARG A 572 21.62 21.90 19.72
C ARG A 572 20.14 21.66 20.00
N LEU A 573 19.61 20.49 19.68
CA LEU A 573 18.21 20.15 19.96
C LEU A 573 17.93 20.10 21.46
N LEU A 574 18.82 19.51 22.25
CA LEU A 574 18.67 19.37 23.70
C LEU A 574 19.00 20.66 24.49
N LYS A 575 19.54 21.68 23.82
CA LYS A 575 19.85 22.95 24.46
C LYS A 575 18.59 23.78 24.55
N PRO A 576 18.18 24.24 25.77
CA PRO A 576 16.99 25.06 25.95
C PRO A 576 17.03 26.36 25.12
N THR A 577 15.93 26.68 24.47
CA THR A 577 15.77 27.91 23.69
C THR A 577 15.11 29.00 24.52
N LYS A 578 15.24 30.28 24.10
CA LYS A 578 14.56 31.40 24.75
C LYS A 578 13.03 31.27 24.71
N GLU A 579 12.50 30.76 23.59
CA GLU A 579 11.06 30.52 23.40
C GLU A 579 10.56 29.42 24.34
N TRP A 580 11.29 28.33 24.49
CA TRP A 580 10.98 27.25 25.42
C TRP A 580 10.97 27.75 26.88
N HIS A 581 11.94 28.57 27.28
CA HIS A 581 11.94 29.17 28.59
C HIS A 581 10.72 30.07 28.83
N LYS A 582 10.32 30.89 27.85
CA LYS A 582 9.13 31.74 27.93
C LYS A 582 7.84 30.95 28.07
N GLU A 583 7.72 29.84 27.31
CA GLU A 583 6.54 28.98 27.35
C GLU A 583 6.42 28.26 28.69
N ARG A 584 7.52 27.75 29.22
CA ARG A 584 7.57 27.10 30.54
C ARG A 584 7.20 28.07 31.67
N LEU A 585 7.65 29.30 31.60
CA LEU A 585 7.27 30.33 32.55
C LEU A 585 5.78 30.67 32.49
N LYS A 586 5.16 30.60 31.30
CA LYS A 586 3.71 30.79 31.17
C LYS A 586 2.94 29.59 31.75
N ALA A 587 3.34 28.37 31.42
CA ALA A 587 2.69 27.17 31.92
C ALA A 587 2.78 27.05 33.46
N SER A 588 3.90 27.46 34.06
CA SER A 588 4.03 27.46 35.54
C SER A 588 3.12 28.47 36.23
N LYS A 589 2.73 29.55 35.55
CA LYS A 589 1.79 30.54 36.10
C LYS A 589 0.32 30.08 36.05
N THR A 590 -0.06 29.28 35.04
CA THR A 590 -1.42 28.76 34.90
C THR A 590 -1.73 27.55 35.80
N HIS A 591 -0.71 26.96 36.43
CA HIS A 591 -0.90 25.89 37.45
C HIS A 591 -0.98 26.44 38.88
N HIS A 592 -0.85 27.75 39.08
CA HIS A 592 -0.96 28.42 40.37
C HIS A 592 -2.20 29.32 40.48
N GLU A 593 -3.04 29.37 39.44
CA GLU A 593 -4.39 29.92 39.47
C GLU A 593 -5.41 28.75 39.35
#